data_008324697e0ea0cde051bd09856b3fcf
#
_entry.id   008324697e0ea0cde051bd09856b3fcf
#
_cell.length_a   1.000
_cell.length_b   1.000
_cell.length_c   1.000
_cell.angle_alpha   90.00
_cell.angle_beta   90.00
_cell.angle_gamma   90.00
#
_symmetry.space_group_name_H-M   'P 1'
#
loop_
_entity.id
_entity.type
_entity.pdbx_description
1 polymer ?
#
loop_
_entity_poly.entity_id
_entity_poly.type
_entity_poly.pdbx_seq_one_letter_code
_entity_poly.pdbx_strand_id
1 'polypeptide(L)'
;SFGTRGDTAVLNEMSVAYGSIEAGRVRTQTVAGLYSPRRGQYDLALPYDATAYPFAEGFGALLGETNLEAIVRAGDLTLRGVRTDTSQIATFITDAHLPRPPLAGTARLVDDGAAVAVTGRNDGPATLENAVLVYGQQQQALGNVAPGEERAVQLSLAPATAPAGP
;
A
#
# COMPACT_ATOMS: atom_id res chain seq x y z
N SER A 1 -15.07 6.99 -8.35
CA SER A 1 -16.20 7.95 -8.33
C SER A 1 -15.63 9.34 -8.55
N PHE A 2 -15.90 9.96 -9.69
CA PHE A 2 -15.58 11.36 -9.94
C PHE A 2 -16.56 12.23 -9.15
N GLY A 3 -16.20 12.55 -7.92
CA GLY A 3 -16.90 13.57 -7.14
C GLY A 3 -16.67 14.95 -7.77
N THR A 4 -17.69 15.79 -7.73
CA THR A 4 -17.69 17.17 -8.19
C THR A 4 -16.40 17.90 -7.79
N ARG A 5 -15.66 18.39 -8.77
CA ARG A 5 -14.49 19.28 -8.61
C ARG A 5 -14.93 20.54 -7.89
N GLY A 6 -14.70 20.62 -6.59
CA GLY A 6 -15.06 21.85 -5.93
C GLY A 6 -14.22 22.14 -4.70
N ASP A 7 -14.34 21.46 -3.61
CA ASP A 7 -13.87 21.97 -2.33
C ASP A 7 -13.27 20.91 -1.40
N THR A 8 -13.17 19.67 -1.85
CA THR A 8 -12.77 18.56 -0.97
C THR A 8 -11.29 18.26 -1.14
N ALA A 9 -10.56 18.20 -0.03
CA ALA A 9 -9.21 17.66 -0.02
C ALA A 9 -9.24 16.16 -0.30
N VAL A 10 -8.24 15.68 -1.02
CA VAL A 10 -8.09 14.27 -1.39
C VAL A 10 -6.81 13.73 -0.80
N LEU A 11 -6.92 12.64 -0.04
CA LEU A 11 -5.79 11.86 0.44
C LEU A 11 -5.63 10.64 -0.47
N ASN A 12 -4.48 10.52 -1.11
CA ASN A 12 -4.08 9.34 -1.88
C ASN A 12 -3.05 8.56 -1.09
N GLU A 13 -3.21 7.26 -1.01
CA GLU A 13 -2.35 6.39 -0.23
C GLU A 13 -1.91 5.19 -1.07
N MET A 14 -0.65 4.82 -0.89
CA MET A 14 -0.08 3.58 -1.39
C MET A 14 0.63 2.89 -0.25
N SER A 15 0.19 1.68 0.09
CA SER A 15 0.73 0.93 1.22
C SER A 15 1.40 -0.36 0.76
N VAL A 16 2.51 -0.68 1.42
CA VAL A 16 3.19 -1.98 1.30
C VAL A 16 3.23 -2.61 2.69
N ALA A 17 2.72 -3.83 2.79
CA ALA A 17 2.76 -4.60 4.02
C ALA A 17 3.81 -5.70 3.92
N TYR A 18 4.66 -5.79 4.96
CA TYR A 18 5.73 -6.78 5.07
C TYR A 18 5.45 -7.68 6.27
N GLY A 19 5.52 -8.98 6.07
CA GLY A 19 5.37 -9.91 7.18
C GLY A 19 5.29 -11.36 6.75
N SER A 20 5.36 -12.24 7.75
CA SER A 20 5.08 -13.66 7.57
C SER A 20 3.59 -13.92 7.70
N ILE A 21 3.09 -14.92 6.97
CA ILE A 21 1.69 -15.39 7.09
C ILE A 21 1.38 -15.83 8.53
N GLU A 22 2.38 -16.35 9.23
CA GLU A 22 2.23 -16.84 10.61
C GLU A 22 2.26 -15.71 11.66
N ALA A 23 2.80 -14.54 11.32
CA ALA A 23 2.85 -13.40 12.22
C ALA A 23 1.45 -12.78 12.37
N GLY A 24 1.03 -12.52 13.61
CA GLY A 24 -0.26 -11.87 13.91
C GLY A 24 -0.28 -10.39 13.51
N ARG A 25 0.88 -9.79 13.23
CA ARG A 25 1.06 -8.38 12.83
C ARG A 25 2.00 -8.29 11.63
N VAL A 26 1.81 -7.25 10.84
CA VAL A 26 2.68 -6.91 9.70
C VAL A 26 3.18 -5.48 9.86
N ARG A 27 4.41 -5.23 9.42
CA ARG A 27 4.91 -3.87 9.23
C ARG A 27 4.33 -3.33 7.95
N THR A 28 3.73 -2.16 8.02
CA THR A 28 3.15 -1.47 6.87
C THR A 28 3.85 -0.14 6.68
N GLN A 29 4.31 0.11 5.47
CA GLN A 29 4.80 1.42 5.07
C GLN A 29 3.81 2.02 4.07
N THR A 30 3.33 3.23 4.36
CA THR A 30 2.38 3.94 3.50
C THR A 30 2.99 5.25 3.05
N VAL A 31 3.01 5.48 1.75
CA VAL A 31 3.27 6.79 1.17
C VAL A 31 1.92 7.46 0.95
N ALA A 32 1.75 8.63 1.51
CA ALA A 32 0.51 9.37 1.43
C ALA A 32 0.74 10.77 0.83
N GLY A 33 -0.18 11.21 -0.02
CA GLY A 33 -0.19 12.52 -0.63
C GLY A 33 -1.52 13.21 -0.41
N LEU A 34 -1.52 14.31 0.35
CA LEU A 34 -2.68 15.15 0.57
C LEU A 34 -2.69 16.28 -0.47
N TYR A 35 -3.69 16.26 -1.32
CA TYR A 35 -3.97 17.32 -2.28
C TYR A 35 -5.17 18.13 -1.83
N SER A 36 -5.08 19.46 -1.93
CA SER A 36 -6.22 20.34 -1.78
C SER A 36 -6.24 21.37 -2.92
N PRO A 37 -7.40 21.67 -3.52
CA PRO A 37 -7.54 22.72 -4.52
C PRO A 37 -7.41 24.14 -3.91
N ARG A 38 -7.44 24.25 -2.59
CA ARG A 38 -7.32 25.50 -1.84
C ARG A 38 -6.21 25.40 -0.81
N ARG A 39 -5.61 26.54 -0.46
CA ARG A 39 -4.74 26.63 0.70
C ARG A 39 -5.52 26.22 1.93
N GLY A 40 -4.96 25.29 2.69
CA GLY A 40 -5.61 24.77 3.89
C GLY A 40 -4.63 24.17 4.89
N GLN A 41 -5.18 23.82 6.04
CA GLN A 41 -4.49 23.12 7.09
C GLN A 41 -5.39 21.98 7.56
N TYR A 42 -4.82 20.78 7.64
CA TYR A 42 -5.56 19.55 7.87
C TYR A 42 -4.95 18.78 9.03
N ASP A 43 -5.81 18.14 9.80
CA ASP A 43 -5.42 17.17 10.81
C ASP A 43 -5.77 15.78 10.27
N LEU A 44 -4.78 14.86 10.29
CA LEU A 44 -4.92 13.52 9.73
C LEU A 44 -4.80 12.49 10.86
N ALA A 45 -5.83 11.68 11.04
CA ALA A 45 -5.78 10.52 11.93
C ALA A 45 -4.99 9.38 11.26
N LEU A 46 -4.05 8.80 11.99
CA LEU A 46 -3.22 7.69 11.52
C LEU A 46 -3.42 6.46 12.41
N PRO A 47 -3.02 5.28 11.94
CA PRO A 47 -2.99 4.09 12.77
C PRO A 47 -2.19 4.30 14.06
N TYR A 48 -2.68 3.77 15.14
CA TYR A 48 -2.18 3.94 16.51
C TYR A 48 -0.66 3.72 16.69
N ASP A 49 -0.10 2.69 16.04
CA ASP A 49 1.34 2.35 16.10
C ASP A 49 2.17 3.00 14.98
N ALA A 50 1.66 4.05 14.35
CA ALA A 50 2.34 4.67 13.23
C ALA A 50 3.38 5.69 13.70
N THR A 51 4.49 5.75 12.97
CA THR A 51 5.41 6.87 12.98
C THR A 51 5.29 7.57 11.64
N ALA A 52 5.21 8.89 11.64
CA ALA A 52 5.10 9.66 10.41
C ALA A 52 6.29 10.61 10.25
N TYR A 53 6.77 10.73 9.03
CA TYR A 53 7.86 11.62 8.67
C TYR A 53 7.64 12.21 7.27
N PRO A 54 8.15 13.43 6.99
CA PRO A 54 8.00 14.04 5.69
C PRO A 54 8.74 13.22 4.62
N PHE A 55 8.16 13.11 3.44
CA PHE A 55 8.81 12.50 2.29
C PHE A 55 9.80 13.50 1.69
N ALA A 56 11.07 13.40 2.06
CA ALA A 56 12.10 14.41 1.81
C ALA A 56 13.03 14.12 0.62
N GLU A 57 12.84 13.04 -0.14
CA GLU A 57 13.76 12.70 -1.23
C GLU A 57 13.30 13.20 -2.59
N GLY A 58 14.18 13.94 -3.28
CA GLY A 58 14.08 14.35 -4.67
C GLY A 58 13.04 15.42 -4.95
N PHE A 59 11.87 15.04 -5.41
CA PHE A 59 10.80 15.97 -5.82
C PHE A 59 10.14 16.70 -4.66
N GLY A 60 10.15 16.12 -3.44
CA GLY A 60 9.55 16.70 -2.25
C GLY A 60 10.26 17.98 -1.77
N ALA A 61 11.57 18.06 -1.96
CA ALA A 61 12.35 19.26 -1.64
C ALA A 61 12.01 20.46 -2.54
N LEU A 62 11.46 20.21 -3.72
CA LEU A 62 10.98 21.26 -4.65
C LEU A 62 9.56 21.75 -4.30
N LEU A 63 8.82 21.00 -3.49
CA LEU A 63 7.41 21.28 -3.15
C LEU A 63 7.22 21.97 -1.79
N GLY A 64 8.31 22.32 -1.10
CA GLY A 64 8.29 23.03 0.19
C GLY A 64 8.39 22.08 1.39
N GLU A 65 8.99 22.57 2.46
CA GLU A 65 9.12 21.84 3.72
C GLU A 65 7.73 21.57 4.31
N THR A 66 7.36 20.30 4.39
CA THR A 66 6.16 19.88 5.12
C THR A 66 6.51 19.85 6.61
N ASN A 67 6.18 20.88 7.34
CA ASN A 67 6.27 20.86 8.80
C ASN A 67 5.15 19.97 9.33
N LEU A 68 5.51 18.73 9.72
CA LEU A 68 4.61 17.79 10.34
C LEU A 68 4.74 17.88 11.86
N GLU A 69 3.67 18.20 12.54
CA GLU A 69 3.56 18.04 13.99
C GLU A 69 2.78 16.75 14.28
N ALA A 70 3.46 15.76 14.88
CA ALA A 70 2.83 14.53 15.29
C ALA A 70 2.42 14.60 16.76
N ILE A 71 1.13 14.41 17.04
CA ILE A 71 0.62 14.30 18.40
C ILE A 71 0.16 12.88 18.66
N VAL A 72 0.85 12.21 19.58
CA VAL A 72 0.48 10.89 20.06
C VAL A 72 -0.39 11.07 21.32
N ARG A 73 -1.61 10.56 21.27
CA ARG A 73 -2.47 10.38 22.43
C ARG A 73 -2.76 8.89 22.60
N ALA A 74 -3.08 8.48 23.84
CA ALA A 74 -3.37 7.06 24.13
C ALA A 74 -4.41 6.50 23.15
N GLY A 75 -3.97 5.70 22.20
CA GLY A 75 -4.80 5.05 21.19
C GLY A 75 -4.92 5.76 19.84
N ASP A 76 -4.44 7.01 19.70
CA ASP A 76 -4.55 7.74 18.45
C ASP A 76 -3.27 8.51 18.13
N LEU A 77 -2.82 8.42 16.89
CA LEU A 77 -1.80 9.29 16.32
C LEU A 77 -2.47 10.27 15.37
N THR A 78 -2.26 11.55 15.60
CA THR A 78 -2.77 12.60 14.72
C THR A 78 -1.61 13.44 14.21
N LEU A 79 -1.48 13.57 12.89
CA LEU A 79 -0.65 14.58 12.26
C LEU A 79 -1.45 15.89 12.25
N ARG A 80 -0.95 16.91 12.94
CA ARG A 80 -1.60 18.20 12.96
C ARG A 80 -0.94 19.19 12.03
N GLY A 81 -1.77 20.07 11.52
CA GLY A 81 -1.31 21.25 10.82
C GLY A 81 -0.68 20.95 9.46
N VAL A 82 -0.99 19.83 8.82
CA VAL A 82 -0.51 19.54 7.48
C VAL A 82 -0.99 20.63 6.54
N ARG A 83 -0.06 21.45 6.08
CA ARG A 83 -0.36 22.58 5.21
C ARG A 83 -0.35 22.15 3.76
N THR A 84 -1.36 22.56 3.02
CA THR A 84 -1.39 22.49 1.57
C THR A 84 -1.50 23.87 0.99
N ASP A 85 -0.81 24.14 -0.09
CA ASP A 85 -1.01 25.33 -0.91
C ASP A 85 -1.67 24.96 -2.24
N THR A 86 -2.19 25.94 -2.94
CA THR A 86 -2.81 25.75 -4.25
C THR A 86 -1.83 25.03 -5.19
N SER A 87 -2.25 23.92 -5.75
CA SER A 87 -1.44 23.09 -6.68
C SER A 87 -0.25 22.35 -6.04
N GLN A 88 -0.18 22.29 -4.72
CA GLN A 88 0.83 21.51 -4.00
C GLN A 88 0.22 20.25 -3.40
N ILE A 89 1.05 19.21 -3.31
CA ILE A 89 0.71 17.96 -2.62
C ILE A 89 1.63 17.86 -1.41
N ALA A 90 1.05 17.80 -0.21
CA ALA A 90 1.81 17.47 0.99
C ALA A 90 2.02 15.96 1.05
N THR A 91 3.27 15.52 0.94
CA THR A 91 3.63 14.09 0.96
C THR A 91 4.32 13.71 2.26
N PHE A 92 3.96 12.55 2.77
CA PHE A 92 4.56 11.97 3.97
C PHE A 92 4.57 10.45 3.90
N ILE A 93 5.42 9.85 4.72
CA ILE A 93 5.50 8.41 4.88
C ILE A 93 5.04 8.07 6.29
N THR A 94 4.29 7.00 6.42
CA THR A 94 3.99 6.40 7.71
C THR A 94 4.52 4.98 7.78
N ASP A 95 5.10 4.63 8.93
CA ASP A 95 5.50 3.28 9.29
C ASP A 95 4.62 2.82 10.45
N ALA A 96 3.96 1.68 10.31
CA ALA A 96 3.04 1.16 11.33
C ALA A 96 3.15 -0.35 11.47
N HIS A 97 2.76 -0.86 12.66
CA HIS A 97 2.54 -2.28 12.88
C HIS A 97 1.05 -2.53 12.99
N LEU A 98 0.46 -3.03 11.92
CA LEU A 98 -0.98 -3.30 11.82
C LEU A 98 -1.27 -4.78 12.04
N PRO A 99 -2.51 -5.13 12.43
CA PRO A 99 -2.96 -6.50 12.35
C PRO A 99 -2.72 -7.05 10.95
N ARG A 100 -2.36 -8.33 10.86
CA ARG A 100 -2.18 -8.99 9.57
C ARG A 100 -3.42 -8.76 8.69
N PRO A 101 -3.22 -8.39 7.40
CA PRO A 101 -4.34 -8.36 6.46
C PRO A 101 -5.10 -9.68 6.47
N PRO A 102 -6.41 -9.67 6.36
CA PRO A 102 -7.23 -10.88 6.35
C PRO A 102 -7.09 -11.65 5.03
N LEU A 103 -5.87 -12.13 4.79
CA LEU A 103 -5.50 -12.97 3.65
C LEU A 103 -4.97 -14.29 4.16
N ALA A 104 -5.49 -15.38 3.65
CA ALA A 104 -4.95 -16.71 3.83
C ALA A 104 -4.32 -17.21 2.54
N GLY A 105 -3.32 -18.06 2.64
CA GLY A 105 -2.74 -18.64 1.42
C GLY A 105 -1.60 -19.60 1.71
N THR A 106 -1.27 -20.38 0.70
CA THR A 106 -0.14 -21.28 0.68
C THR A 106 0.62 -21.14 -0.62
N ALA A 107 1.93 -21.33 -0.57
CA ALA A 107 2.77 -21.39 -1.74
C ALA A 107 3.68 -22.60 -1.62
N ARG A 108 3.84 -23.36 -2.70
CA ARG A 108 4.74 -24.52 -2.76
C ARG A 108 5.41 -24.60 -4.11
N LEU A 109 6.66 -25.05 -4.08
CA LEU A 109 7.36 -25.42 -5.29
C LEU A 109 6.76 -26.71 -5.86
N VAL A 110 6.54 -26.73 -7.15
CA VAL A 110 6.05 -27.88 -7.94
C VAL A 110 6.92 -28.04 -9.17
N ASP A 111 6.73 -29.14 -9.91
CA ASP A 111 7.48 -29.43 -11.13
C ASP A 111 9.00 -29.39 -10.91
N ASP A 112 9.48 -30.10 -9.86
CA ASP A 112 10.88 -30.14 -9.43
C ASP A 112 11.53 -28.74 -9.23
N GLY A 113 10.72 -27.79 -8.80
CA GLY A 113 11.14 -26.40 -8.57
C GLY A 113 11.04 -25.49 -9.79
N ALA A 114 10.49 -25.98 -10.90
CA ALA A 114 10.29 -25.17 -12.10
C ALA A 114 9.07 -24.24 -12.02
N ALA A 115 8.20 -24.45 -11.03
CA ALA A 115 7.02 -23.62 -10.84
C ALA A 115 6.66 -23.44 -9.35
N VAL A 116 5.89 -22.39 -9.05
CA VAL A 116 5.25 -22.17 -7.75
C VAL A 116 3.74 -22.26 -7.91
N ALA A 117 3.12 -23.18 -7.19
CA ALA A 117 1.68 -23.25 -7.04
C ALA A 117 1.28 -22.41 -5.82
N VAL A 118 0.39 -21.46 -6.02
CA VAL A 118 -0.11 -20.56 -4.99
C VAL A 118 -1.61 -20.65 -4.90
N THR A 119 -2.10 -20.78 -3.68
CA THR A 119 -3.52 -20.65 -3.37
C THR A 119 -3.68 -19.48 -2.42
N GLY A 120 -4.56 -18.53 -2.74
CA GLY A 120 -4.84 -17.36 -1.92
C GLY A 120 -6.34 -17.19 -1.71
N ARG A 121 -6.75 -16.84 -0.49
CA ARG A 121 -8.13 -16.58 -0.13
C ARG A 121 -8.27 -15.22 0.53
N ASN A 122 -9.30 -14.48 0.15
CA ASN A 122 -9.67 -13.22 0.77
C ASN A 122 -10.57 -13.50 1.99
N ASP A 123 -10.02 -13.43 3.18
CA ASP A 123 -10.76 -13.57 4.44
C ASP A 123 -11.31 -12.22 4.95
N GLY A 124 -11.13 -11.14 4.18
CA GLY A 124 -11.59 -9.80 4.52
C GLY A 124 -13.05 -9.53 4.17
N PRO A 125 -13.60 -8.44 4.69
CA PRO A 125 -14.99 -8.03 4.43
C PRO A 125 -15.19 -7.32 3.08
N ALA A 126 -14.11 -6.91 2.40
CA ALA A 126 -14.15 -6.15 1.16
C ALA A 126 -13.57 -6.96 0.00
N THR A 127 -14.07 -6.73 -1.21
CA THR A 127 -13.48 -7.28 -2.43
C THR A 127 -12.11 -6.67 -2.69
N LEU A 128 -11.13 -7.52 -3.00
CA LEU A 128 -9.84 -7.08 -3.53
C LEU A 128 -10.01 -6.81 -5.03
N GLU A 129 -9.89 -5.58 -5.44
CA GLU A 129 -10.04 -5.19 -6.83
C GLU A 129 -8.70 -5.27 -7.56
N ASN A 130 -8.73 -5.79 -8.79
CA ASN A 130 -7.56 -5.89 -9.66
C ASN A 130 -6.34 -6.54 -8.99
N ALA A 131 -6.57 -7.58 -8.18
CA ALA A 131 -5.52 -8.27 -7.47
C ALA A 131 -4.52 -8.91 -8.44
N VAL A 132 -3.25 -8.82 -8.09
CA VAL A 132 -2.14 -9.41 -8.85
C VAL A 132 -1.23 -10.14 -7.88
N LEU A 133 -0.88 -11.37 -8.22
CA LEU A 133 0.15 -12.14 -7.54
C LEU A 133 1.50 -11.85 -8.20
N VAL A 134 2.51 -11.55 -7.38
CA VAL A 134 3.89 -11.31 -7.86
C VAL A 134 4.84 -12.26 -7.13
N TYR A 135 5.73 -12.90 -7.88
CA TYR A 135 6.82 -13.70 -7.36
C TYR A 135 8.08 -13.48 -8.20
N GLY A 136 9.09 -12.86 -7.62
CA GLY A 136 10.26 -12.41 -8.37
C GLY A 136 9.88 -11.43 -9.48
N GLN A 137 10.17 -11.80 -10.72
CA GLN A 137 9.79 -11.02 -11.91
C GLN A 137 8.51 -11.51 -12.60
N GLN A 138 7.91 -12.57 -12.08
CA GLN A 138 6.67 -13.11 -12.61
C GLN A 138 5.46 -12.45 -11.95
N GLN A 139 4.42 -12.24 -12.75
CA GLN A 139 3.16 -11.70 -12.27
C GLN A 139 1.97 -12.41 -12.89
N GLN A 140 0.94 -12.61 -12.10
CA GLN A 140 -0.31 -13.22 -12.53
C GLN A 140 -1.49 -12.41 -12.03
N ALA A 141 -2.31 -11.91 -12.95
CA ALA A 141 -3.55 -11.25 -12.58
C ALA A 141 -4.53 -12.27 -11.98
N LEU A 142 -5.06 -11.93 -10.80
CA LEU A 142 -6.11 -12.68 -10.12
C LEU A 142 -7.49 -12.06 -10.39
N GLY A 143 -7.52 -10.80 -10.85
CA GLY A 143 -8.75 -10.03 -11.03
C GLY A 143 -9.36 -9.63 -9.69
N ASN A 144 -10.68 -9.55 -9.63
CA ASN A 144 -11.39 -9.23 -8.39
C ASN A 144 -11.57 -10.52 -7.58
N VAL A 145 -11.25 -10.44 -6.27
CA VAL A 145 -11.38 -11.56 -5.33
C VAL A 145 -12.36 -11.15 -4.25
N ALA A 146 -13.56 -11.70 -4.28
CA ALA A 146 -14.63 -11.39 -3.32
C ALA A 146 -14.30 -11.93 -1.91
N PRO A 147 -14.97 -11.42 -0.85
CA PRO A 147 -14.90 -11.98 0.49
C PRO A 147 -15.16 -13.49 0.50
N GLY A 148 -14.26 -14.26 1.13
CA GLY A 148 -14.30 -15.72 1.21
C GLY A 148 -13.89 -16.45 -0.08
N GLU A 149 -13.65 -15.75 -1.16
CA GLU A 149 -13.25 -16.36 -2.42
C GLU A 149 -11.77 -16.79 -2.39
N GLU A 150 -11.52 -17.97 -2.98
CA GLU A 150 -10.20 -18.55 -3.13
C GLU A 150 -9.78 -18.55 -4.62
N ARG A 151 -8.51 -18.25 -4.86
CA ARG A 151 -7.86 -18.31 -6.17
C ARG A 151 -6.64 -19.20 -6.10
N ALA A 152 -6.52 -20.11 -7.07
CA ALA A 152 -5.34 -20.95 -7.24
C ALA A 152 -4.68 -20.61 -8.59
N VAL A 153 -3.37 -20.41 -8.56
CA VAL A 153 -2.57 -20.11 -9.74
C VAL A 153 -1.22 -20.82 -9.66
N GLN A 154 -0.61 -21.03 -10.82
CA GLN A 154 0.74 -21.56 -10.94
C GLN A 154 1.60 -20.58 -11.73
N LEU A 155 2.74 -20.21 -11.18
CA LEU A 155 3.73 -19.34 -11.81
C LEU A 155 4.94 -20.19 -12.23
N SER A 156 5.33 -20.09 -13.49
CA SER A 156 6.56 -20.71 -13.98
C SER A 156 7.78 -19.92 -13.46
N LEU A 157 8.76 -20.65 -12.93
CA LEU A 157 10.04 -20.08 -12.46
C LEU A 157 11.15 -20.25 -13.50
N ALA A 158 10.85 -20.84 -14.66
CA ALA A 158 11.83 -20.96 -15.72
C ALA A 158 12.37 -19.57 -16.08
N PRO A 159 13.69 -19.38 -16.20
CA PRO A 159 14.24 -18.13 -16.66
C PRO A 159 13.64 -17.84 -18.03
N ALA A 160 13.18 -16.59 -18.24
CA ALA A 160 12.74 -16.17 -19.57
C ALA A 160 13.86 -16.51 -20.56
N THR A 161 13.57 -17.39 -21.50
CA THR A 161 14.54 -17.80 -22.51
C THR A 161 15.01 -16.54 -23.22
N ALA A 162 16.29 -16.21 -23.09
CA ALA A 162 16.86 -15.07 -23.82
C ALA A 162 16.51 -15.26 -25.30
N PRO A 163 16.03 -14.25 -26.01
CA PRO A 163 15.78 -14.36 -27.43
C PRO A 163 17.08 -14.81 -28.10
N ALA A 164 17.01 -15.89 -28.87
CA ALA A 164 18.12 -16.35 -29.66
C ALA A 164 18.56 -15.16 -30.55
N GLY A 165 19.74 -14.63 -30.28
CA GLY A 165 20.33 -13.59 -31.11
C GLY A 165 20.53 -14.11 -32.54
N PRO A 166 20.57 -13.21 -33.52
CA PRO A 166 20.71 -13.56 -34.93
C PRO A 166 22.04 -14.22 -35.24
#